data_480fd15ffc3c357f7061327712a98612
#
_entry.id   480fd15ffc3c357f7061327712a98612
#
_cell.length_a   1.000
_cell.length_b   1.000
_cell.length_c   1.000
_cell.angle_alpha   90.00
_cell.angle_beta   90.00
_cell.angle_gamma   90.00
#
_symmetry.space_group_name_H-M   'P 1'
#
loop_
_entity.id
_entity.type
_entity.pdbx_description
1 polymer ?
#
loop_
_entity_poly.entity_id
_entity_poly.type
_entity_poly.pdbx_seq_one_letter_code
_entity_poly.pdbx_strand_id
1 'polypeptide(L)'
;KFMWSVKPEHRSPDFLSLFAIKTSNTESGAFLSGDVITDARDNFDQQNNPVVSMEMNGEGARQWRRITAQTAQNKGAIAIVLDGVVYSAPNVNEEIPGGNSSISGNFTIEDTKDLANVLKAGRLPTTAKIVEEAIVGPSLGQAAIDAGVNSAIIGFVVVMIFMIAYYNNAGIAANIAVVFNVFFLLGILASLNAVLT
;
A
#
# COMPACT_ATOMS: atom_id res chain seq x y z
N LYS A 1 -18.87 -17.98 6.68
CA LYS A 1 -17.69 -17.31 7.25
C LYS A 1 -18.08 -15.89 7.65
N PHE A 2 -17.56 -15.37 8.77
CA PHE A 2 -17.78 -13.98 9.19
C PHE A 2 -16.59 -13.13 8.76
N MET A 3 -16.87 -11.94 8.22
CA MET A 3 -15.87 -10.97 7.76
C MET A 3 -16.30 -9.55 8.10
N TRP A 4 -15.32 -8.70 8.45
CA TRP A 4 -15.56 -7.29 8.77
C TRP A 4 -15.61 -6.43 7.51
N SER A 5 -16.38 -5.34 7.56
CA SER A 5 -16.31 -4.28 6.53
C SER A 5 -15.01 -3.49 6.64
N VAL A 6 -14.49 -3.03 5.50
CA VAL A 6 -13.31 -2.12 5.45
C VAL A 6 -13.65 -0.74 6.00
N LYS A 7 -14.85 -0.24 5.68
CA LYS A 7 -15.30 1.09 6.10
C LYS A 7 -16.53 0.96 7.01
N PRO A 8 -16.72 1.91 7.93
CA PRO A 8 -17.98 2.01 8.67
C PRO A 8 -19.15 2.26 7.72
N GLU A 9 -20.33 1.83 8.11
CA GLU A 9 -21.55 2.14 7.35
C GLU A 9 -21.90 3.63 7.52
N HIS A 10 -22.36 4.29 6.45
CA HIS A 10 -22.72 5.74 6.48
C HIS A 10 -23.69 6.12 7.61
N ARG A 11 -24.48 5.16 8.10
CA ARG A 11 -25.42 5.36 9.23
C ARG A 11 -24.80 5.22 10.62
N SER A 12 -23.60 4.64 10.71
CA SER A 12 -22.94 4.34 12.00
C SER A 12 -21.43 4.48 11.84
N PRO A 13 -20.89 5.72 11.82
CA PRO A 13 -19.48 5.98 11.52
C PRO A 13 -18.51 5.41 12.55
N ASP A 14 -18.97 5.04 13.74
CA ASP A 14 -18.15 4.52 14.82
C ASP A 14 -18.07 2.98 14.85
N PHE A 15 -18.84 2.30 13.98
CA PHE A 15 -18.95 0.84 14.01
C PHE A 15 -18.67 0.22 12.64
N LEU A 16 -17.86 -0.84 12.62
CA LEU A 16 -17.69 -1.71 11.45
C LEU A 16 -18.78 -2.76 11.41
N SER A 17 -19.33 -3.02 10.22
CA SER A 17 -20.32 -4.07 10.02
C SER A 17 -19.68 -5.44 9.94
N LEU A 18 -20.29 -6.44 10.59
CA LEU A 18 -19.88 -7.84 10.50
C LEU A 18 -20.83 -8.59 9.55
N PHE A 19 -20.28 -9.08 8.44
CA PHE A 19 -21.03 -9.82 7.43
C PHE A 19 -20.93 -11.33 7.63
N ALA A 20 -22.06 -12.01 7.58
CA ALA A 20 -22.13 -13.47 7.48
C ALA A 20 -22.14 -13.86 6.00
N ILE A 21 -21.02 -14.37 5.49
CA ILE A 21 -20.82 -14.67 4.07
C ILE A 21 -20.92 -16.17 3.85
N LYS A 22 -21.75 -16.57 2.87
CA LYS A 22 -21.80 -17.93 2.34
C LYS A 22 -20.57 -18.14 1.47
N THR A 23 -19.85 -19.23 1.71
CA THR A 23 -18.64 -19.58 0.96
C THR A 23 -18.85 -20.80 0.08
N SER A 24 -18.11 -20.90 -1.01
CA SER A 24 -18.01 -22.08 -1.86
C SER A 24 -17.02 -23.09 -1.28
N ASN A 25 -17.02 -24.31 -1.79
CA ASN A 25 -16.03 -25.35 -1.45
C ASN A 25 -14.70 -25.19 -2.20
N THR A 26 -14.47 -24.08 -2.88
CA THR A 26 -13.20 -23.76 -3.54
C THR A 26 -12.14 -23.31 -2.52
N GLU A 27 -10.86 -23.41 -2.87
CA GLU A 27 -9.74 -23.00 -1.97
C GLU A 27 -9.88 -21.54 -1.51
N SER A 28 -10.31 -20.63 -2.39
CA SER A 28 -10.57 -19.23 -2.05
C SER A 28 -11.86 -19.03 -1.24
N GLY A 29 -12.77 -20.02 -1.23
CA GLY A 29 -14.09 -19.89 -0.66
C GLY A 29 -15.04 -18.98 -1.45
N ALA A 30 -14.59 -18.38 -2.55
CA ALA A 30 -15.37 -17.50 -3.39
C ALA A 30 -16.22 -18.29 -4.40
N PHE A 31 -17.43 -17.80 -4.71
CA PHE A 31 -18.26 -18.33 -5.80
C PHE A 31 -17.78 -17.86 -7.17
N LEU A 32 -17.12 -16.71 -7.21
CA LEU A 32 -16.49 -16.13 -8.40
C LEU A 32 -15.15 -15.54 -7.99
N SER A 33 -14.09 -15.92 -8.69
CA SER A 33 -12.76 -15.37 -8.47
C SER A 33 -12.58 -14.06 -9.22
N GLY A 34 -11.75 -13.15 -8.70
CA GLY A 34 -11.51 -11.84 -9.31
C GLY A 34 -10.75 -11.89 -10.64
N ASP A 35 -10.08 -13.00 -10.96
CA ASP A 35 -9.34 -13.21 -12.21
C ASP A 35 -10.22 -13.22 -13.46
N VAL A 36 -11.53 -13.46 -13.32
CA VAL A 36 -12.48 -13.38 -14.43
C VAL A 36 -12.86 -11.94 -14.80
N ILE A 37 -12.57 -10.96 -13.95
CA ILE A 37 -12.82 -9.53 -14.21
C ILE A 37 -11.76 -9.04 -15.19
N THR A 38 -12.18 -8.56 -16.36
CA THR A 38 -11.27 -8.02 -17.37
C THR A 38 -11.01 -6.54 -17.19
N ASP A 39 -11.99 -5.78 -16.73
CA ASP A 39 -11.86 -4.36 -16.41
C ASP A 39 -12.87 -3.93 -15.35
N ALA A 40 -12.54 -2.85 -14.64
CA ALA A 40 -13.44 -2.16 -13.72
C ALA A 40 -13.13 -0.67 -13.71
N ARG A 41 -14.15 0.18 -13.77
CA ARG A 41 -13.98 1.65 -13.84
C ARG A 41 -15.05 2.34 -13.01
N ASP A 42 -14.65 3.45 -12.38
CA ASP A 42 -15.61 4.41 -11.88
C ASP A 42 -16.35 5.09 -13.05
N ASN A 43 -17.64 5.27 -12.90
CA ASN A 43 -18.53 5.83 -13.91
C ASN A 43 -19.69 6.57 -13.25
N PHE A 44 -20.56 7.16 -14.05
CA PHE A 44 -21.79 7.80 -13.60
C PHE A 44 -22.99 7.17 -14.29
N ASP A 45 -24.08 7.00 -13.53
CA ASP A 45 -25.35 6.56 -14.08
C ASP A 45 -26.07 7.69 -14.84
N GLN A 46 -27.25 7.38 -15.39
CA GLN A 46 -28.07 8.38 -16.12
C GLN A 46 -28.55 9.53 -15.23
N GLN A 47 -28.57 9.35 -13.91
CA GLN A 47 -28.93 10.36 -12.90
C GLN A 47 -27.70 11.08 -12.32
N ASN A 48 -26.50 10.85 -12.91
CA ASN A 48 -25.24 11.43 -12.47
C ASN A 48 -24.80 10.98 -11.06
N ASN A 49 -25.24 9.78 -10.61
CA ASN A 49 -24.73 9.18 -9.38
C ASN A 49 -23.47 8.35 -9.68
N PRO A 50 -22.49 8.36 -8.76
CA PRO A 50 -21.28 7.53 -8.93
C PRO A 50 -21.61 6.04 -8.89
N VAL A 51 -21.11 5.29 -9.88
CA VAL A 51 -21.26 3.84 -9.98
C VAL A 51 -19.93 3.20 -10.38
N VAL A 52 -19.79 1.89 -10.18
CA VAL A 52 -18.66 1.13 -10.69
C VAL A 52 -19.15 0.22 -11.81
N SER A 53 -18.61 0.42 -13.00
CA SER A 53 -18.82 -0.48 -14.13
C SER A 53 -17.73 -1.55 -14.14
N MET A 54 -18.09 -2.82 -14.30
CA MET A 54 -17.14 -3.91 -14.41
C MET A 54 -17.47 -4.80 -15.62
N GLU A 55 -16.42 -5.35 -16.21
CA GLU A 55 -16.48 -6.26 -17.35
C GLU A 55 -15.83 -7.59 -16.97
N MET A 56 -16.40 -8.69 -17.45
CA MET A 56 -15.91 -10.04 -17.20
C MET A 56 -15.60 -10.76 -18.51
N ASN A 57 -14.71 -11.74 -18.44
CA ASN A 57 -14.50 -12.66 -19.56
C ASN A 57 -15.71 -13.60 -19.74
N GLY A 58 -15.71 -14.38 -20.84
CA GLY A 58 -16.86 -15.24 -21.18
C GLY A 58 -17.15 -16.35 -20.15
N GLU A 59 -16.16 -16.79 -19.42
CA GLU A 59 -16.35 -17.75 -18.32
C GLU A 59 -16.99 -17.08 -17.11
N GLY A 60 -16.46 -15.94 -16.69
CA GLY A 60 -17.01 -15.12 -15.61
C GLY A 60 -18.45 -14.72 -15.89
N ALA A 61 -18.76 -14.28 -17.12
CA ALA A 61 -20.13 -13.92 -17.52
C ALA A 61 -21.13 -15.07 -17.32
N ARG A 62 -20.75 -16.31 -17.66
CA ARG A 62 -21.63 -17.48 -17.45
C ARG A 62 -21.84 -17.80 -15.97
N GLN A 63 -20.79 -17.73 -15.19
CA GLN A 63 -20.86 -17.94 -13.73
C GLN A 63 -21.64 -16.82 -13.07
N TRP A 64 -21.39 -15.57 -13.45
CA TRP A 64 -22.05 -14.38 -12.93
C TRP A 64 -23.55 -14.41 -13.16
N ARG A 65 -23.98 -14.76 -14.36
CA ARG A 65 -25.39 -14.98 -14.69
C ARG A 65 -26.06 -15.95 -13.71
N ARG A 66 -25.44 -17.10 -13.45
CA ARG A 66 -25.98 -18.11 -12.52
C ARG A 66 -26.07 -17.59 -11.10
N ILE A 67 -25.02 -16.93 -10.63
CA ILE A 67 -24.94 -16.40 -9.27
C ILE A 67 -25.99 -15.30 -9.08
N THR A 68 -26.08 -14.36 -10.04
CA THR A 68 -27.05 -13.25 -9.95
C THR A 68 -28.47 -13.73 -10.04
N ALA A 69 -28.79 -14.72 -10.89
CA ALA A 69 -30.12 -15.34 -10.95
C ALA A 69 -30.54 -15.94 -9.61
N GLN A 70 -29.68 -16.74 -8.97
CA GLN A 70 -29.96 -17.33 -7.67
C GLN A 70 -30.07 -16.30 -6.56
N THR A 71 -29.21 -15.28 -6.58
CA THR A 71 -29.18 -14.25 -5.55
C THR A 71 -30.38 -13.32 -5.65
N ALA A 72 -30.79 -12.94 -6.87
CA ALA A 72 -31.97 -12.11 -7.11
C ALA A 72 -33.27 -12.80 -6.64
N GLN A 73 -33.43 -14.11 -6.90
CA GLN A 73 -34.57 -14.88 -6.41
C GLN A 73 -34.70 -14.81 -4.89
N ASN A 74 -33.60 -14.82 -4.17
CA ASN A 74 -33.56 -14.76 -2.71
C ASN A 74 -33.47 -13.31 -2.16
N LYS A 75 -33.59 -12.30 -3.01
CA LYS A 75 -33.36 -10.86 -2.66
C LYS A 75 -32.07 -10.67 -1.85
N GLY A 76 -31.00 -11.37 -2.26
CA GLY A 76 -29.73 -11.39 -1.59
C GLY A 76 -28.77 -10.31 -2.07
N ALA A 77 -27.62 -10.26 -1.41
CA ALA A 77 -26.50 -9.42 -1.77
C ALA A 77 -25.28 -10.26 -2.17
N ILE A 78 -24.40 -9.69 -2.96
CA ILE A 78 -23.11 -10.30 -3.32
C ILE A 78 -22.00 -9.48 -2.66
N ALA A 79 -21.22 -10.09 -1.76
CA ALA A 79 -20.11 -9.43 -1.11
C ALA A 79 -18.86 -9.42 -1.99
N ILE A 80 -18.25 -8.26 -2.11
CA ILE A 80 -16.94 -8.06 -2.74
C ILE A 80 -15.90 -8.10 -1.64
N VAL A 81 -15.05 -9.13 -1.68
CA VAL A 81 -14.08 -9.42 -0.62
C VAL A 81 -12.67 -9.38 -1.21
N LEU A 82 -11.77 -8.67 -0.54
CA LEU A 82 -10.32 -8.68 -0.82
C LEU A 82 -9.58 -8.80 0.51
N ASP A 83 -8.56 -9.64 0.56
CA ASP A 83 -7.71 -9.86 1.75
C ASP A 83 -8.49 -10.18 3.05
N GLY A 84 -9.63 -10.84 2.91
CA GLY A 84 -10.45 -11.29 4.05
C GLY A 84 -11.36 -10.22 4.65
N VAL A 85 -11.47 -9.05 4.05
CA VAL A 85 -12.37 -7.96 4.44
C VAL A 85 -13.38 -7.64 3.35
N VAL A 86 -14.57 -7.17 3.74
CA VAL A 86 -15.67 -6.82 2.83
C VAL A 86 -15.56 -5.35 2.45
N TYR A 87 -15.39 -5.08 1.16
CA TYR A 87 -15.36 -3.73 0.61
C TYR A 87 -16.76 -3.20 0.29
N SER A 88 -17.63 -4.06 -0.20
CA SER A 88 -19.02 -3.71 -0.50
C SER A 88 -19.87 -4.98 -0.58
N ALA A 89 -21.18 -4.86 -0.34
CA ALA A 89 -22.14 -5.95 -0.45
C ALA A 89 -23.43 -5.48 -1.13
N PRO A 90 -23.41 -5.13 -2.42
CA PRO A 90 -24.59 -4.64 -3.14
C PRO A 90 -25.67 -5.72 -3.26
N ASN A 91 -26.94 -5.31 -3.17
CA ASN A 91 -28.07 -6.16 -3.45
C ASN A 91 -28.15 -6.48 -4.95
N VAL A 92 -28.62 -7.68 -5.26
CA VAL A 92 -28.86 -8.12 -6.64
C VAL A 92 -30.35 -8.04 -6.93
N ASN A 93 -30.73 -7.17 -7.86
CA ASN A 93 -32.13 -6.94 -8.20
C ASN A 93 -32.64 -7.91 -9.27
N GLU A 94 -31.77 -8.31 -10.22
CA GLU A 94 -32.14 -9.16 -11.35
C GLU A 94 -30.96 -10.03 -11.83
N GLU A 95 -31.27 -11.01 -12.67
CA GLU A 95 -30.27 -11.81 -13.38
C GLU A 95 -29.49 -10.91 -14.36
N ILE A 96 -28.18 -11.03 -14.36
CA ILE A 96 -27.31 -10.29 -15.27
C ILE A 96 -26.74 -11.26 -16.32
N PRO A 97 -27.29 -11.28 -17.54
CA PRO A 97 -26.94 -12.29 -18.55
C PRO A 97 -25.59 -12.05 -19.22
N GLY A 98 -25.08 -10.83 -19.18
CA GLY A 98 -23.82 -10.44 -19.81
C GLY A 98 -22.66 -10.33 -18.82
N GLY A 99 -21.45 -10.21 -19.36
CA GLY A 99 -20.24 -9.97 -18.55
C GLY A 99 -20.09 -8.54 -18.06
N ASN A 100 -21.00 -7.64 -18.45
CA ASN A 100 -20.98 -6.23 -18.03
C ASN A 100 -21.94 -6.03 -16.87
N SER A 101 -21.47 -5.42 -15.81
CA SER A 101 -22.25 -5.14 -14.60
C SER A 101 -21.98 -3.73 -14.11
N SER A 102 -23.00 -3.12 -13.52
CA SER A 102 -22.88 -1.85 -12.82
C SER A 102 -23.23 -2.03 -11.34
N ILE A 103 -22.36 -1.57 -10.48
CA ILE A 103 -22.55 -1.57 -9.03
C ILE A 103 -22.97 -0.15 -8.64
N SER A 104 -24.21 0.00 -8.22
CA SER A 104 -24.78 1.27 -7.77
C SER A 104 -25.04 1.22 -6.27
N GLY A 105 -25.05 2.39 -5.63
CA GLY A 105 -25.31 2.52 -4.20
C GLY A 105 -25.15 3.96 -3.75
N ASN A 106 -25.13 4.19 -2.45
CA ASN A 106 -24.83 5.52 -1.88
C ASN A 106 -23.31 5.71 -1.81
N PHE A 107 -22.66 5.72 -2.99
CA PHE A 107 -21.23 5.89 -3.11
C PHE A 107 -20.84 7.35 -3.31
N THR A 108 -19.71 7.73 -2.73
CA THR A 108 -18.97 8.92 -3.14
C THR A 108 -18.10 8.60 -4.36
N ILE A 109 -17.59 9.62 -5.04
CA ILE A 109 -16.64 9.46 -6.15
C ILE A 109 -15.37 8.72 -5.69
N GLU A 110 -14.96 8.94 -4.45
CA GLU A 110 -13.79 8.29 -3.87
C GLU A 110 -14.06 6.80 -3.62
N ASP A 111 -15.25 6.46 -3.11
CA ASP A 111 -15.66 5.06 -2.91
C ASP A 111 -15.70 4.27 -4.22
N THR A 112 -16.19 4.87 -5.31
CA THR A 112 -16.23 4.20 -6.61
C THR A 112 -14.84 3.97 -7.21
N LYS A 113 -13.92 4.91 -7.03
CA LYS A 113 -12.52 4.75 -7.44
C LYS A 113 -11.83 3.64 -6.63
N ASP A 114 -11.99 3.65 -5.32
CA ASP A 114 -11.43 2.61 -4.45
C ASP A 114 -11.97 1.24 -4.84
N LEU A 115 -13.29 1.10 -5.01
CA LEU A 115 -13.91 -0.17 -5.38
C LEU A 115 -13.48 -0.64 -6.77
N ALA A 116 -13.35 0.27 -7.76
CA ALA A 116 -12.83 -0.07 -9.08
C ALA A 116 -11.38 -0.59 -9.00
N ASN A 117 -10.53 0.05 -8.18
CA ASN A 117 -9.16 -0.39 -7.96
C ASN A 117 -9.09 -1.76 -7.28
N VAL A 118 -9.95 -2.02 -6.29
CA VAL A 118 -10.06 -3.33 -5.62
C VAL A 118 -10.44 -4.42 -6.61
N LEU A 119 -11.44 -4.17 -7.47
CA LEU A 119 -11.86 -5.12 -8.51
C LEU A 119 -10.76 -5.39 -9.52
N LYS A 120 -9.98 -4.36 -9.90
CA LYS A 120 -8.79 -4.53 -10.75
C LYS A 120 -7.68 -5.33 -10.07
N ALA A 121 -7.45 -5.09 -8.78
CA ALA A 121 -6.44 -5.81 -8.00
C ALA A 121 -6.79 -7.29 -7.85
N GLY A 122 -8.08 -7.64 -7.75
CA GLY A 122 -8.56 -9.03 -7.71
C GLY A 122 -8.23 -9.87 -8.94
N ARG A 123 -7.82 -9.22 -10.06
CA ARG A 123 -7.32 -9.91 -11.27
C ARG A 123 -5.93 -10.53 -11.09
N LEU A 124 -5.15 -10.06 -10.10
CA LEU A 124 -3.79 -10.58 -9.90
C LEU A 124 -3.88 -11.99 -9.30
N PRO A 125 -3.35 -13.00 -9.98
CA PRO A 125 -3.48 -14.40 -9.56
C PRO A 125 -2.65 -14.73 -8.30
N THR A 126 -1.89 -13.76 -7.82
CA THR A 126 -1.01 -13.94 -6.66
C THR A 126 -1.13 -12.75 -5.73
N THR A 127 -1.57 -12.99 -4.51
CA THR A 127 -1.38 -12.01 -3.43
C THR A 127 0.11 -11.81 -3.26
N ALA A 128 0.59 -10.59 -3.49
CA ALA A 128 1.97 -10.24 -3.20
C ALA A 128 2.18 -10.39 -1.68
N LYS A 129 2.85 -11.47 -1.27
CA LYS A 129 3.25 -11.65 0.11
C LYS A 129 4.52 -10.82 0.29
N ILE A 130 4.47 -9.85 1.19
CA ILE A 130 5.69 -9.13 1.61
C ILE A 130 6.61 -10.18 2.23
N VAL A 131 7.69 -10.54 1.52
CA VAL A 131 8.64 -11.57 1.95
C VAL A 131 9.63 -10.97 2.94
N GLU A 132 9.92 -9.68 2.82
CA GLU A 132 10.81 -8.96 3.70
C GLU A 132 10.42 -7.47 3.74
N GLU A 133 10.15 -6.97 4.91
CA GLU A 133 9.98 -5.55 5.19
C GLU A 133 11.15 -5.09 6.05
N ALA A 134 12.20 -4.57 5.40
CA ALA A 134 13.31 -3.94 6.09
C ALA A 134 12.89 -2.53 6.53
N ILE A 135 12.25 -2.42 7.67
CA ILE A 135 12.04 -1.12 8.32
C ILE A 135 13.38 -0.68 8.90
N VAL A 136 14.14 0.10 8.13
CA VAL A 136 15.32 0.79 8.64
C VAL A 136 14.81 1.91 9.54
N GLY A 137 14.64 1.58 10.82
CA GLY A 137 14.24 2.57 11.81
C GLY A 137 15.30 3.68 11.96
N PRO A 138 14.92 4.90 12.37
CA PRO A 138 15.84 6.03 12.60
C PRO A 138 17.00 5.68 13.53
N SER A 139 16.81 4.73 14.42
CA SER A 139 17.83 4.25 15.36
C SER A 139 19.02 3.52 14.70
N LEU A 140 18.79 2.78 13.62
CA LEU A 140 19.87 2.11 12.87
C LEU A 140 20.71 3.10 12.08
N GLY A 141 20.10 4.14 11.53
CA GLY A 141 20.80 5.25 10.90
C GLY A 141 21.67 6.00 11.90
N GLN A 142 21.14 6.28 13.09
CA GLN A 142 21.89 6.99 14.14
C GLN A 142 23.09 6.17 14.64
N ALA A 143 22.93 4.87 14.90
CA ALA A 143 24.04 4.01 15.30
C ALA A 143 25.14 3.91 14.24
N ALA A 144 24.79 3.89 12.96
CA ALA A 144 25.76 3.89 11.86
C ALA A 144 26.50 5.23 11.75
N ILE A 145 25.80 6.36 11.93
CA ILE A 145 26.39 7.70 11.96
C ILE A 145 27.35 7.83 13.14
N ASP A 146 26.94 7.43 14.34
CA ASP A 146 27.78 7.50 15.54
C ASP A 146 29.04 6.64 15.41
N ALA A 147 28.91 5.43 14.88
CA ALA A 147 30.05 4.55 14.60
C ALA A 147 30.99 5.15 13.54
N GLY A 148 30.44 5.72 12.48
CA GLY A 148 31.19 6.37 11.43
C GLY A 148 31.97 7.60 11.93
N VAL A 149 31.31 8.48 12.68
CA VAL A 149 31.93 9.67 13.27
C VAL A 149 33.03 9.29 14.27
N ASN A 150 32.77 8.32 15.16
CA ASN A 150 33.78 7.84 16.10
C ASN A 150 35.01 7.26 15.38
N SER A 151 34.81 6.46 14.35
CA SER A 151 35.92 5.90 13.54
C SER A 151 36.71 6.98 12.85
N ALA A 152 36.07 7.99 12.29
CA ALA A 152 36.72 9.13 11.64
C ALA A 152 37.56 9.95 12.62
N ILE A 153 37.03 10.23 13.82
CA ILE A 153 37.76 10.96 14.89
C ILE A 153 38.99 10.16 15.33
N ILE A 154 38.85 8.85 15.58
CA ILE A 154 39.99 8.00 15.98
C ILE A 154 41.05 8.01 14.88
N GLY A 155 40.69 7.79 13.61
CA GLY A 155 41.61 7.83 12.48
C GLY A 155 42.32 9.18 12.37
N PHE A 156 41.60 10.28 12.54
CA PHE A 156 42.14 11.63 12.51
C PHE A 156 43.19 11.87 13.60
N VAL A 157 42.88 11.45 14.85
CA VAL A 157 43.80 11.58 15.97
C VAL A 157 45.08 10.76 15.73
N VAL A 158 44.98 9.54 15.23
CA VAL A 158 46.14 8.69 14.92
C VAL A 158 47.03 9.33 13.87
N VAL A 159 46.46 9.91 12.81
CA VAL A 159 47.21 10.63 11.78
C VAL A 159 47.93 11.85 12.35
N MET A 160 47.26 12.64 13.21
CA MET A 160 47.87 13.79 13.85
C MET A 160 49.06 13.40 14.74
N ILE A 161 48.92 12.34 15.54
CA ILE A 161 50.03 11.82 16.36
C ILE A 161 51.20 11.37 15.47
N PHE A 162 50.91 10.64 14.40
CA PHE A 162 51.94 10.21 13.45
C PHE A 162 52.67 11.39 12.81
N MET A 163 51.95 12.45 12.40
CA MET A 163 52.54 13.64 11.83
C MET A 163 53.52 14.37 12.79
N ILE A 164 53.13 14.45 14.08
CA ILE A 164 54.00 15.05 15.10
C ILE A 164 55.22 14.14 15.34
N ALA A 165 55.04 12.85 15.47
CA ALA A 165 56.13 11.91 15.75
C ALA A 165 57.15 11.83 14.60
N TYR A 166 56.71 11.91 13.35
CA TYR A 166 57.54 11.75 12.17
C TYR A 166 58.18 13.09 11.72
N TYR A 167 57.39 14.18 11.71
CA TYR A 167 57.82 15.46 11.18
C TYR A 167 58.21 16.50 12.25
N ASN A 168 58.09 16.14 13.52
CA ASN A 168 58.44 16.98 14.67
C ASN A 168 57.77 18.39 14.60
N ASN A 169 58.49 19.50 14.68
CA ASN A 169 57.91 20.84 14.66
C ASN A 169 57.16 21.17 13.37
N ALA A 170 57.58 20.65 12.22
CA ALA A 170 56.84 20.78 10.97
C ALA A 170 55.49 20.08 11.01
N GLY A 171 55.38 18.93 11.73
CA GLY A 171 54.12 18.20 11.93
C GLY A 171 53.11 19.00 12.76
N ILE A 172 53.59 19.81 13.73
CA ILE A 172 52.70 20.68 14.50
C ILE A 172 52.06 21.75 13.60
N ALA A 173 52.86 22.42 12.76
CA ALA A 173 52.37 23.44 11.83
C ALA A 173 51.35 22.83 10.83
N ALA A 174 51.66 21.64 10.30
CA ALA A 174 50.74 20.92 9.40
C ALA A 174 49.41 20.52 10.08
N ASN A 175 49.47 20.04 11.32
CA ASN A 175 48.26 19.70 12.08
C ASN A 175 47.37 20.91 12.35
N ILE A 176 47.94 22.06 12.67
CA ILE A 176 47.16 23.30 12.81
C ILE A 176 46.43 23.63 11.51
N ALA A 177 47.12 23.54 10.37
CA ALA A 177 46.54 23.81 9.05
C ALA A 177 45.39 22.82 8.74
N VAL A 178 45.55 21.54 9.07
CA VAL A 178 44.50 20.51 8.88
C VAL A 178 43.29 20.78 9.75
N VAL A 179 43.48 21.15 11.03
CA VAL A 179 42.35 21.49 11.92
C VAL A 179 41.56 22.68 11.37
N PHE A 180 42.25 23.75 10.93
CA PHE A 180 41.59 24.88 10.29
C PHE A 180 40.86 24.50 9.01
N ASN A 181 41.43 23.63 8.18
CA ASN A 181 40.78 23.14 6.97
C ASN A 181 39.47 22.42 7.29
N VAL A 182 39.47 21.49 8.25
CA VAL A 182 38.25 20.78 8.70
C VAL A 182 37.22 21.76 9.24
N PHE A 183 37.64 22.75 10.04
CA PHE A 183 36.76 23.77 10.57
C PHE A 183 36.07 24.59 9.47
N PHE A 184 36.83 25.05 8.45
CA PHE A 184 36.27 25.76 7.31
C PHE A 184 35.32 24.88 6.48
N LEU A 185 35.67 23.62 6.27
CA LEU A 185 34.87 22.69 5.50
C LEU A 185 33.50 22.45 6.20
N LEU A 186 33.52 22.24 7.52
CA LEU A 186 32.28 22.10 8.29
C LEU A 186 31.44 23.40 8.29
N GLY A 187 32.10 24.56 8.37
CA GLY A 187 31.42 25.85 8.29
C GLY A 187 30.71 26.07 6.95
N ILE A 188 31.37 25.70 5.85
CA ILE A 188 30.77 25.79 4.50
C ILE A 188 29.62 24.82 4.37
N LEU A 189 29.75 23.56 4.80
CA LEU A 189 28.67 22.57 4.77
C LEU A 189 27.45 23.02 5.58
N ALA A 190 27.68 23.57 6.77
CA ALA A 190 26.61 24.11 7.61
C ALA A 190 25.93 25.33 6.96
N SER A 191 26.69 26.21 6.29
CA SER A 191 26.14 27.38 5.58
C SER A 191 25.27 27.00 4.37
N LEU A 192 25.59 25.89 3.71
CA LEU A 192 24.87 25.40 2.54
C LEU A 192 23.67 24.51 2.91
N ASN A 193 23.37 24.32 4.20
CA ASN A 193 22.36 23.35 4.67
C ASN A 193 22.55 21.93 4.08
N ALA A 194 23.79 21.57 3.75
CA ALA A 194 24.09 20.25 3.22
C ALA A 194 23.98 19.20 4.31
N VAL A 195 23.12 18.22 4.10
CA VAL A 195 22.99 17.07 4.99
C VAL A 195 24.12 16.10 4.69
N LEU A 196 24.91 15.77 5.69
CA LEU A 196 25.87 14.65 5.62
C LEU A 196 25.05 13.34 5.62
N THR A 197 24.87 12.77 4.45
CA THR A 197 24.28 11.44 4.25
C THR A 197 25.37 10.38 4.24
#